data_e4201e08cd31055dd090dc1082fbc6c0
#
_entry.id   e4201e08cd31055dd090dc1082fbc6c0
#
_cell.length_a   1.000
_cell.length_b   1.000
_cell.length_c   1.000
_cell.angle_alpha   90.00
_cell.angle_beta   90.00
_cell.angle_gamma   90.00
#
_symmetry.space_group_name_H-M   'P 1'
#
loop_
_entity.id
_entity.type
_entity.pdbx_description
1 polymer ?
#
loop_
_entity_poly.entity_id
_entity_poly.type
_entity_poly.pdbx_seq_one_letter_code
_entity_poly.pdbx_strand_id
1 'polypeptide(L)'
;MTRKLRVAVLFGGQSGEHDVSLRSAQAILRHIDRERFEPVPIGITRDGRWLVGGDPLRELAAQSRLPLEGIHDAEPLAGDGSTGARVLRAPEPLWSGEFDVVFPVLHGPYGEDGTIQGLLELVGVPYVGCGVLASAVAMDKPTAKRLFASVGLDQARWLVFTWQEWEREQAALVARIERELG
;
A
#
# COMPACT_ATOMS: atom_id res chain seq x y z
N MET A 1 9.81 -31.29 8.07
CA MET A 1 8.91 -30.33 7.40
C MET A 1 9.45 -28.94 7.67
N THR A 2 9.71 -28.14 6.64
CA THR A 2 10.13 -26.74 6.80
C THR A 2 8.96 -25.94 7.36
N ARG A 3 9.22 -25.07 8.35
CA ARG A 3 8.22 -24.15 8.91
C ARG A 3 7.70 -23.22 7.80
N LYS A 4 6.40 -22.99 7.74
CA LYS A 4 5.81 -21.97 6.86
C LYS A 4 6.30 -20.58 7.28
N LEU A 5 6.53 -19.71 6.30
CA LEU A 5 6.87 -18.31 6.58
C LEU A 5 5.59 -17.54 6.92
N ARG A 6 5.60 -16.81 8.03
CA ARG A 6 4.50 -15.95 8.45
C ARG A 6 4.60 -14.61 7.71
N VAL A 7 3.59 -14.31 6.91
CA VAL A 7 3.55 -13.14 6.02
C VAL A 7 2.49 -12.17 6.50
N ALA A 8 2.90 -11.02 7.04
CA ALA A 8 1.96 -9.95 7.34
C ALA A 8 1.51 -9.25 6.04
N VAL A 9 0.25 -9.40 5.65
CA VAL A 9 -0.32 -8.74 4.48
C VAL A 9 -0.99 -7.45 4.92
N LEU A 10 -0.37 -6.30 4.58
CA LEU A 10 -0.87 -4.97 4.95
C LEU A 10 -1.76 -4.40 3.86
N PHE A 11 -2.96 -3.91 4.19
CA PHE A 11 -3.91 -3.37 3.22
C PHE A 11 -4.80 -2.28 3.81
N GLY A 12 -5.52 -1.55 2.94
CA GLY A 12 -6.34 -0.42 3.28
C GLY A 12 -5.57 0.89 3.19
N GLY A 13 -5.38 1.58 4.32
CA GLY A 13 -4.60 2.81 4.41
C GLY A 13 -5.42 4.09 4.26
N GLN A 14 -4.76 5.23 4.46
CA GLN A 14 -5.38 6.56 4.49
C GLN A 14 -5.53 7.21 3.11
N SER A 15 -4.99 6.58 2.05
CA SER A 15 -5.05 7.14 0.69
C SER A 15 -6.46 7.05 0.07
N GLY A 16 -6.66 7.79 -1.01
CA GLY A 16 -7.87 7.68 -1.84
C GLY A 16 -8.01 6.29 -2.51
N GLU A 17 -6.95 5.51 -2.54
CA GLU A 17 -6.90 4.18 -3.15
C GLU A 17 -7.16 3.04 -2.14
N HIS A 18 -7.69 3.36 -0.96
CA HIS A 18 -8.04 2.40 0.10
C HIS A 18 -8.81 1.17 -0.45
N ASP A 19 -9.86 1.41 -1.23
CA ASP A 19 -10.71 0.34 -1.75
C ASP A 19 -10.00 -0.52 -2.82
N VAL A 20 -9.06 0.06 -3.55
CA VAL A 20 -8.20 -0.69 -4.49
C VAL A 20 -7.30 -1.63 -3.70
N SER A 21 -6.74 -1.15 -2.60
CA SER A 21 -5.91 -1.95 -1.68
C SER A 21 -6.68 -3.14 -1.10
N LEU A 22 -7.95 -2.96 -0.71
CA LEU A 22 -8.78 -4.07 -0.22
C LEU A 22 -8.98 -5.15 -1.28
N ARG A 23 -9.25 -4.77 -2.52
CA ARG A 23 -9.40 -5.72 -3.65
C ARG A 23 -8.09 -6.46 -3.95
N SER A 24 -6.99 -5.75 -3.95
CA SER A 24 -5.66 -6.34 -4.15
C SER A 24 -5.33 -7.34 -3.05
N ALA A 25 -5.58 -6.98 -1.79
CA ALA A 25 -5.39 -7.87 -0.65
C ALA A 25 -6.27 -9.11 -0.72
N GLN A 26 -7.53 -8.96 -1.13
CA GLN A 26 -8.42 -10.11 -1.36
C GLN A 26 -7.81 -11.09 -2.36
N ALA A 27 -7.30 -10.58 -3.48
CA ALA A 27 -6.67 -11.41 -4.51
C ALA A 27 -5.42 -12.12 -3.97
N ILE A 28 -4.55 -11.41 -3.27
CA ILE A 28 -3.34 -11.97 -2.65
C ILE A 28 -3.70 -13.06 -1.64
N LEU A 29 -4.60 -12.77 -0.69
CA LEU A 29 -5.01 -13.71 0.34
C LEU A 29 -5.69 -14.97 -0.21
N ARG A 30 -6.34 -14.87 -1.37
CA ARG A 30 -6.94 -16.01 -2.08
C ARG A 30 -5.91 -16.90 -2.78
N HIS A 31 -4.87 -16.31 -3.39
CA HIS A 31 -3.95 -17.03 -4.28
C HIS A 31 -2.59 -17.33 -3.66
N ILE A 32 -2.28 -16.82 -2.48
CA ILE A 32 -1.02 -17.10 -1.81
C ILE A 32 -0.88 -18.61 -1.51
N ASP A 33 0.29 -19.16 -1.79
CA ASP A 33 0.61 -20.57 -1.55
C ASP A 33 0.60 -20.90 -0.04
N ARG A 34 -0.48 -21.52 0.42
CA ARG A 34 -0.69 -21.91 1.83
C ARG A 34 0.19 -23.07 2.28
N GLU A 35 0.85 -23.78 1.38
CA GLU A 35 1.82 -24.80 1.79
C GLU A 35 3.13 -24.19 2.28
N ARG A 36 3.51 -23.06 1.71
CA ARG A 36 4.76 -22.35 2.00
C ARG A 36 4.58 -21.17 2.96
N PHE A 37 3.44 -20.51 2.92
CA PHE A 37 3.18 -19.26 3.62
C PHE A 37 1.97 -19.36 4.56
N GLU A 38 2.07 -18.67 5.67
CA GLU A 38 0.99 -18.42 6.61
C GLU A 38 0.68 -16.91 6.56
N PRO A 39 -0.27 -16.46 5.71
CA PRO A 39 -0.60 -15.05 5.63
C PRO A 39 -1.44 -14.62 6.83
N VAL A 40 -1.05 -13.49 7.41
CA VAL A 40 -1.75 -12.82 8.50
C VAL A 40 -2.24 -11.47 7.97
N PRO A 41 -3.56 -11.27 7.81
CA PRO A 41 -4.10 -10.02 7.32
C PRO A 41 -4.01 -8.94 8.41
N ILE A 42 -3.52 -7.77 8.01
CA ILE A 42 -3.46 -6.57 8.84
C ILE A 42 -4.10 -5.43 8.05
N GLY A 43 -5.26 -4.96 8.52
CA GLY A 43 -5.99 -3.86 7.91
C GLY A 43 -5.56 -2.52 8.48
N ILE A 44 -5.53 -1.49 7.63
CA ILE A 44 -5.33 -0.10 8.05
C ILE A 44 -6.57 0.69 7.65
N THR A 45 -7.24 1.30 8.62
CA THR A 45 -8.44 2.11 8.38
C THR A 45 -8.10 3.42 7.67
N ARG A 46 -9.12 4.12 7.16
CA ARG A 46 -8.94 5.44 6.53
C ARG A 46 -8.45 6.52 7.49
N ASP A 47 -8.65 6.35 8.79
CA ASP A 47 -8.11 7.22 9.85
C ASP A 47 -6.79 6.73 10.45
N GLY A 48 -6.15 5.72 9.83
CA GLY A 48 -4.81 5.24 10.16
C GLY A 48 -4.71 4.28 11.34
N ARG A 49 -5.83 3.72 11.80
CA ARG A 49 -5.81 2.69 12.85
C ARG A 49 -5.51 1.32 12.25
N TRP A 50 -4.81 0.50 12.99
CA TRP A 50 -4.41 -0.85 12.59
C TRP A 50 -5.36 -1.89 13.17
N LEU A 51 -5.86 -2.77 12.33
CA LEU A 51 -6.75 -3.88 12.68
C LEU A 51 -5.97 -5.18 12.59
N VAL A 52 -5.86 -5.91 13.69
CA VAL A 52 -5.11 -7.17 13.81
C VAL A 52 -5.97 -8.23 14.45
N GLY A 53 -5.89 -9.47 13.95
CA GLY A 53 -6.76 -10.56 14.39
C GLY A 53 -8.16 -10.45 13.79
N GLY A 54 -9.02 -11.42 14.06
CA GLY A 54 -10.33 -11.49 13.45
C GLY A 54 -10.27 -11.55 11.91
N ASP A 55 -11.15 -10.81 11.24
CA ASP A 55 -11.17 -10.66 9.78
C ASP A 55 -11.12 -9.18 9.37
N PRO A 56 -9.93 -8.53 9.39
CA PRO A 56 -9.79 -7.12 9.06
C PRO A 56 -10.26 -6.79 7.64
N LEU A 57 -10.10 -7.71 6.70
CA LEU A 57 -10.52 -7.48 5.31
C LEU A 57 -12.04 -7.36 5.21
N ARG A 58 -12.77 -8.25 5.86
CA ARG A 58 -14.24 -8.21 5.90
C ARG A 58 -14.75 -6.96 6.63
N GLU A 59 -14.09 -6.59 7.74
CA GLU A 59 -14.47 -5.40 8.50
C GLU A 59 -14.31 -4.11 7.69
N LEU A 60 -13.16 -3.93 7.01
CA LEU A 60 -12.90 -2.77 6.18
C LEU A 60 -13.78 -2.73 4.93
N ALA A 61 -14.02 -3.89 4.30
CA ALA A 61 -14.89 -3.98 3.14
C ALA A 61 -16.36 -3.63 3.47
N ALA A 62 -16.85 -4.03 4.64
CA ALA A 62 -18.17 -3.66 5.11
C ALA A 62 -18.31 -2.14 5.30
N GLN A 63 -17.27 -1.47 5.84
CA GLN A 63 -17.21 -0.02 5.98
C GLN A 63 -17.20 0.69 4.63
N SER A 64 -16.51 0.13 3.65
CA SER A 64 -16.40 0.66 2.28
C SER A 64 -17.59 0.27 1.37
N ARG A 65 -18.54 -0.54 1.84
CA ARG A 65 -19.63 -1.12 1.05
C ARG A 65 -19.15 -1.86 -0.20
N LEU A 66 -17.94 -2.44 -0.14
CA LEU A 66 -17.36 -3.20 -1.24
C LEU A 66 -17.92 -4.62 -1.25
N PRO A 67 -18.44 -5.10 -2.39
CA PRO A 67 -18.73 -6.52 -2.55
C PRO A 67 -17.41 -7.29 -2.60
N LEU A 68 -17.16 -8.11 -1.61
CA LEU A 68 -16.06 -9.08 -1.63
C LEU A 68 -16.62 -10.42 -2.10
N GLU A 69 -16.30 -10.78 -3.34
CA GLU A 69 -16.73 -12.08 -3.89
C GLU A 69 -15.90 -13.22 -3.31
N GLY A 70 -16.57 -14.29 -2.83
CA GLY A 70 -15.93 -15.56 -2.46
C GLY A 70 -15.15 -15.55 -1.14
N ILE A 71 -15.39 -14.61 -0.22
CA ILE A 71 -14.84 -14.65 1.15
C ILE A 71 -15.65 -15.60 2.08
N HIS A 72 -16.83 -16.04 1.65
CA HIS A 72 -17.71 -16.86 2.48
C HIS A 72 -17.12 -18.24 2.83
N ASP A 73 -16.09 -18.72 2.13
CA ASP A 73 -15.51 -20.05 2.30
C ASP A 73 -14.05 -20.04 2.80
N ALA A 74 -13.47 -18.87 3.06
CA ALA A 74 -12.17 -18.82 3.74
C ALA A 74 -12.39 -19.14 5.22
N GLU A 75 -11.83 -20.26 5.70
CA GLU A 75 -11.74 -20.49 7.13
C GLU A 75 -11.18 -19.23 7.82
N PRO A 76 -11.74 -18.85 8.99
CA PRO A 76 -11.16 -17.76 9.76
C PRO A 76 -9.68 -18.03 9.92
N LEU A 77 -8.84 -17.10 9.46
CA LEU A 77 -7.40 -17.22 9.67
C LEU A 77 -7.20 -17.44 11.15
N ALA A 78 -6.42 -18.46 11.50
CA ALA A 78 -6.20 -18.89 12.88
C ALA A 78 -5.80 -17.67 13.74
N GLY A 79 -6.80 -17.01 14.27
CA GLY A 79 -6.67 -15.96 15.26
C GLY A 79 -6.85 -16.56 16.64
N ASP A 80 -6.50 -15.83 17.64
CA ASP A 80 -6.61 -16.16 19.07
C ASP A 80 -8.03 -16.47 19.58
N GLY A 81 -8.97 -16.78 18.68
CA GLY A 81 -10.37 -17.04 19.01
C GLY A 81 -11.20 -15.80 19.32
N SER A 82 -10.65 -14.59 19.14
CA SER A 82 -11.41 -13.35 19.27
C SER A 82 -12.35 -13.16 18.07
N THR A 83 -13.59 -12.78 18.30
CA THR A 83 -14.63 -12.60 17.27
C THR A 83 -14.51 -11.27 16.50
N GLY A 84 -13.55 -10.41 16.85
CA GLY A 84 -13.36 -9.10 16.22
C GLY A 84 -11.89 -8.73 16.09
N ALA A 85 -11.54 -7.86 15.10
CA ALA A 85 -10.20 -7.36 14.97
C ALA A 85 -9.83 -6.42 16.14
N ARG A 86 -8.62 -6.58 16.66
CA ARG A 86 -8.07 -5.68 17.68
C ARG A 86 -7.60 -4.38 17.01
N VAL A 87 -8.09 -3.25 17.50
CA VAL A 87 -7.70 -1.93 17.02
C VAL A 87 -6.46 -1.44 17.74
N LEU A 88 -5.40 -1.15 17.02
CA LEU A 88 -4.16 -0.61 17.52
C LEU A 88 -3.90 0.79 16.96
N ARG A 89 -3.28 1.66 17.75
CA ARG A 89 -2.82 2.98 17.28
C ARG A 89 -1.41 2.96 16.69
N ALA A 90 -0.67 1.89 16.94
CA ALA A 90 0.69 1.68 16.47
C ALA A 90 0.85 0.24 15.97
N PRO A 91 1.74 -0.02 15.03
CA PRO A 91 1.95 -1.34 14.45
C PRO A 91 2.74 -2.29 15.37
N GLU A 92 2.31 -2.41 16.64
CA GLU A 92 2.96 -3.27 17.64
C GLU A 92 3.31 -4.68 17.12
N PRO A 93 2.43 -5.37 16.36
CA PRO A 93 2.75 -6.71 15.88
C PRO A 93 3.97 -6.77 14.96
N LEU A 94 4.30 -5.67 14.28
CA LEU A 94 5.47 -5.64 13.42
C LEU A 94 6.78 -5.66 14.20
N TRP A 95 6.78 -5.20 15.47
CA TRP A 95 7.96 -5.19 16.35
C TRP A 95 8.13 -6.47 17.18
N SER A 96 7.11 -7.31 17.24
CA SER A 96 7.13 -8.52 18.10
C SER A 96 8.01 -9.64 17.57
N GLY A 97 8.53 -9.53 16.33
CA GLY A 97 9.27 -10.60 15.65
C GLY A 97 8.37 -11.78 15.24
N GLU A 98 7.06 -11.58 15.20
CA GLU A 98 6.10 -12.62 14.85
C GLU A 98 6.06 -12.91 13.34
N PHE A 99 6.55 -11.98 12.50
CA PHE A 99 6.50 -12.11 11.05
C PHE A 99 7.88 -12.32 10.45
N ASP A 100 7.96 -13.23 9.50
CA ASP A 100 9.17 -13.46 8.71
C ASP A 100 9.31 -12.41 7.58
N VAL A 101 8.18 -11.92 7.06
CA VAL A 101 8.14 -10.92 6.00
C VAL A 101 6.82 -10.14 6.04
N VAL A 102 6.89 -8.88 5.65
CA VAL A 102 5.72 -8.04 5.45
C VAL A 102 5.45 -7.88 3.95
N PHE A 103 4.19 -8.01 3.55
CA PHE A 103 3.76 -7.76 2.18
C PHE A 103 2.81 -6.55 2.16
N PRO A 104 3.35 -5.34 1.92
CA PRO A 104 2.51 -4.15 1.74
C PRO A 104 1.70 -4.25 0.45
N VAL A 105 0.38 -4.23 0.58
CA VAL A 105 -0.58 -4.19 -0.52
C VAL A 105 -1.32 -2.85 -0.46
N LEU A 106 -0.60 -1.83 -0.05
CA LEU A 106 -1.06 -0.45 0.08
C LEU A 106 -0.82 0.29 -1.23
N HIS A 107 -1.70 1.24 -1.57
CA HIS A 107 -1.59 2.05 -2.77
C HIS A 107 -1.61 3.55 -2.42
N GLY A 108 -0.94 4.35 -3.24
CA GLY A 108 -0.85 5.79 -3.09
C GLY A 108 -0.03 6.26 -1.89
N PRO A 109 -0.30 7.49 -1.40
CA PRO A 109 0.40 8.07 -0.25
C PRO A 109 0.38 7.16 0.98
N TYR A 110 1.47 7.17 1.73
CA TYR A 110 1.77 6.31 2.89
C TYR A 110 1.95 4.80 2.56
N GLY A 111 1.66 4.37 1.33
CA GLY A 111 1.83 2.98 0.89
C GLY A 111 2.99 2.80 -0.10
N GLU A 112 3.12 3.70 -1.07
CA GLU A 112 4.07 3.59 -2.18
C GLU A 112 5.11 4.72 -2.19
N ASP A 113 5.05 5.67 -1.26
CA ASP A 113 5.88 6.87 -1.20
C ASP A 113 7.15 6.75 -0.34
N GLY A 114 7.45 5.56 0.14
CA GLY A 114 8.59 5.29 1.03
C GLY A 114 8.26 5.36 2.52
N THR A 115 7.07 5.84 2.89
CA THR A 115 6.70 6.02 4.31
C THR A 115 6.58 4.68 5.04
N ILE A 116 5.78 3.73 4.52
CA ILE A 116 5.66 2.41 5.12
C ILE A 116 6.97 1.63 5.05
N GLN A 117 7.71 1.78 3.93
CA GLN A 117 9.02 1.15 3.76
C GLN A 117 10.00 1.64 4.82
N GLY A 118 10.03 2.95 5.11
CA GLY A 118 10.86 3.53 6.17
C GLY A 118 10.50 3.00 7.56
N LEU A 119 9.21 2.82 7.85
CA LEU A 119 8.77 2.17 9.08
C LEU A 119 9.31 0.73 9.17
N LEU A 120 9.19 -0.05 8.09
CA LEU A 120 9.63 -1.44 8.06
C LEU A 120 11.14 -1.58 8.18
N GLU A 121 11.92 -0.65 7.60
CA GLU A 121 13.37 -0.56 7.79
C GLU A 121 13.74 -0.30 9.27
N LEU A 122 13.05 0.64 9.92
CA LEU A 122 13.29 0.95 11.34
C LEU A 122 12.96 -0.22 12.26
N VAL A 123 11.94 -0.99 11.92
CA VAL A 123 11.52 -2.20 12.66
C VAL A 123 12.46 -3.38 12.38
N GLY A 124 13.19 -3.33 11.27
CA GLY A 124 14.12 -4.39 10.87
C GLY A 124 13.45 -5.66 10.36
N VAL A 125 12.21 -5.55 9.82
CA VAL A 125 11.48 -6.68 9.25
C VAL A 125 11.59 -6.68 7.73
N PRO A 126 11.93 -7.81 7.09
CA PRO A 126 11.95 -7.92 5.63
C PRO A 126 10.57 -7.62 5.03
N TYR A 127 10.54 -7.01 3.85
CA TYR A 127 9.28 -6.71 3.16
C TYR A 127 9.38 -6.91 1.65
N VAL A 128 8.23 -7.11 1.03
CA VAL A 128 8.08 -7.25 -0.42
C VAL A 128 7.92 -5.87 -1.04
N GLY A 129 8.70 -5.57 -2.06
CA GLY A 129 8.59 -4.34 -2.85
C GLY A 129 9.90 -3.56 -2.92
N CYS A 130 9.80 -2.33 -3.39
CA CYS A 130 10.91 -1.41 -3.51
C CYS A 130 11.31 -0.83 -2.15
N GLY A 131 12.60 -0.49 -1.99
CA GLY A 131 13.07 0.22 -0.80
C GLY A 131 12.62 1.69 -0.75
N VAL A 132 12.93 2.36 0.36
CA VAL A 132 12.50 3.74 0.68
C VAL A 132 12.77 4.71 -0.47
N LEU A 133 14.02 4.77 -0.94
CA LEU A 133 14.41 5.74 -1.98
C LEU A 133 13.67 5.49 -3.30
N ALA A 134 13.60 4.25 -3.75
CA ALA A 134 12.94 3.91 -5.00
C ALA A 134 11.43 4.22 -4.94
N SER A 135 10.77 3.89 -3.83
CA SER A 135 9.37 4.21 -3.59
C SER A 135 9.11 5.72 -3.61
N ALA A 136 9.89 6.50 -2.87
CA ALA A 136 9.74 7.95 -2.82
C ALA A 136 9.95 8.60 -4.19
N VAL A 137 11.00 8.19 -4.90
CA VAL A 137 11.30 8.70 -6.26
C VAL A 137 10.21 8.33 -7.25
N ALA A 138 9.73 7.10 -7.24
CA ALA A 138 8.70 6.65 -8.18
C ALA A 138 7.36 7.36 -7.95
N MET A 139 7.05 7.75 -6.73
CA MET A 139 5.85 8.50 -6.39
C MET A 139 5.92 9.96 -6.84
N ASP A 140 7.08 10.59 -6.80
CA ASP A 140 7.31 11.95 -7.32
C ASP A 140 7.55 11.91 -8.84
N LYS A 141 6.48 12.08 -9.62
CA LYS A 141 6.53 11.97 -11.07
C LYS A 141 7.56 12.88 -11.74
N PRO A 142 7.73 14.16 -11.33
CA PRO A 142 8.79 15.01 -11.89
C PRO A 142 10.20 14.45 -11.68
N THR A 143 10.49 13.94 -10.48
CA THR A 143 11.79 13.36 -10.16
C THR A 143 12.01 12.05 -10.91
N ALA A 144 11.03 11.15 -10.92
CA ALA A 144 11.08 9.91 -11.68
C ALA A 144 11.35 10.16 -13.16
N LYS A 145 10.63 11.12 -13.76
CA LYS A 145 10.82 11.47 -15.18
C LYS A 145 12.20 12.05 -15.48
N ARG A 146 12.77 12.86 -14.59
CA ARG A 146 14.14 13.37 -14.76
C ARG A 146 15.17 12.24 -14.70
N LEU A 147 14.99 11.28 -13.79
CA LEU A 147 15.86 10.11 -13.69
C LEU A 147 15.73 9.21 -14.93
N PHE A 148 14.53 8.95 -15.42
CA PHE A 148 14.32 8.18 -16.63
C PHE A 148 14.98 8.84 -17.85
N ALA A 149 14.89 10.16 -17.98
CA ALA A 149 15.57 10.91 -19.01
C ALA A 149 17.09 10.80 -18.90
N SER A 150 17.65 10.81 -17.68
CA SER A 150 19.10 10.73 -17.45
C SER A 150 19.74 9.41 -17.90
N VAL A 151 18.92 8.34 -18.01
CA VAL A 151 19.35 7.02 -18.49
C VAL A 151 18.85 6.72 -19.90
N GLY A 152 18.29 7.70 -20.61
CA GLY A 152 17.88 7.59 -22.00
C GLY A 152 16.57 6.84 -22.25
N LEU A 153 15.69 6.73 -21.24
CA LEU A 153 14.37 6.12 -21.42
C LEU A 153 13.42 7.11 -22.11
N ASP A 154 12.78 6.63 -23.17
CA ASP A 154 11.78 7.40 -23.91
C ASP A 154 10.56 7.69 -23.05
N GLN A 155 10.06 8.92 -23.13
CA GLN A 155 8.92 9.39 -22.35
C GLN A 155 8.01 10.27 -23.20
N ALA A 156 6.72 10.26 -22.89
CA ALA A 156 5.82 11.30 -23.36
C ALA A 156 6.29 12.67 -22.85
N ARG A 157 6.08 13.72 -23.67
CA ARG A 157 6.37 15.11 -23.28
C ARG A 157 5.60 15.46 -21.99
N TRP A 158 6.18 16.28 -21.18
CA TRP A 158 5.60 16.64 -19.89
C TRP A 158 6.05 18.03 -19.45
N LEU A 159 5.24 18.63 -18.60
CA LEU A 159 5.51 19.91 -17.96
C LEU A 159 5.29 19.78 -16.44
N VAL A 160 6.00 20.61 -15.70
CA VAL A 160 5.81 20.76 -14.25
C VAL A 160 5.52 22.21 -13.96
N PHE A 161 4.56 22.43 -13.13
CA PHE A 161 4.26 23.73 -12.52
C PHE A 161 3.72 23.52 -11.11
N THR A 162 3.90 24.53 -10.29
CA THR A 162 3.42 24.53 -8.91
C THR A 162 2.00 25.10 -8.83
N TRP A 163 1.31 24.83 -7.73
CA TRP A 163 0.01 25.46 -7.46
C TRP A 163 0.10 26.98 -7.44
N GLN A 164 1.17 27.54 -6.86
CA GLN A 164 1.42 28.97 -6.82
C GLN A 164 1.64 29.60 -8.21
N GLU A 165 2.31 28.90 -9.12
CA GLU A 165 2.44 29.32 -10.51
C GLU A 165 1.07 29.29 -11.21
N TRP A 166 0.27 28.25 -10.98
CA TRP A 166 -1.07 28.16 -11.53
C TRP A 166 -1.96 29.32 -11.08
N GLU A 167 -1.99 29.63 -9.78
CA GLU A 167 -2.79 30.75 -9.26
C GLU A 167 -2.36 32.11 -9.81
N ARG A 168 -1.06 32.29 -10.04
CA ARG A 168 -0.51 33.59 -10.47
C ARG A 168 -0.54 33.79 -11.99
N GLU A 169 -0.37 32.73 -12.77
CA GLU A 169 -0.06 32.84 -14.21
C GLU A 169 -0.88 31.84 -15.06
N GLN A 170 -2.13 31.54 -14.67
CA GLN A 170 -2.95 30.50 -15.28
C GLN A 170 -3.03 30.60 -16.82
N ALA A 171 -3.30 31.78 -17.37
CA ALA A 171 -3.41 31.97 -18.82
C ALA A 171 -2.08 31.68 -19.56
N ALA A 172 -0.96 32.10 -18.99
CA ALA A 172 0.36 31.84 -19.56
C ALA A 172 0.73 30.33 -19.50
N LEU A 173 0.36 29.66 -18.40
CA LEU A 173 0.55 28.21 -18.24
C LEU A 173 -0.30 27.42 -19.23
N VAL A 174 -1.56 27.78 -19.45
CA VAL A 174 -2.44 27.14 -20.44
C VAL A 174 -1.82 27.27 -21.84
N ALA A 175 -1.42 28.49 -22.25
CA ALA A 175 -0.77 28.72 -23.53
C ALA A 175 0.55 27.95 -23.69
N ARG A 176 1.28 27.79 -22.59
CA ARG A 176 2.50 26.96 -22.55
C ARG A 176 2.18 25.48 -22.76
N ILE A 177 1.17 24.94 -22.07
CA ILE A 177 0.71 23.56 -22.20
C ILE A 177 0.31 23.26 -23.63
N GLU A 178 -0.53 24.11 -24.24
CA GLU A 178 -0.98 23.97 -25.64
C GLU A 178 0.19 23.99 -26.61
N ARG A 179 1.14 24.90 -26.43
CA ARG A 179 2.31 25.00 -27.30
C ARG A 179 3.28 23.82 -27.20
N GLU A 180 3.50 23.30 -25.97
CA GLU A 180 4.54 22.30 -25.70
C GLU A 180 4.01 20.87 -25.74
N LEU A 181 2.74 20.65 -25.42
CA LEU A 181 2.15 19.31 -25.39
C LEU A 181 1.18 19.04 -26.54
N GLY A 182 0.57 20.04 -27.13
CA GLY A 182 -0.36 19.98 -28.27
C GLY A 182 -1.79 20.11 -27.81
#